data_3a9da157f7d4792fbfd0ae1b02e275e4
#
_entry.id   3a9da157f7d4792fbfd0ae1b02e275e4
#
_cell.length_a   1.000
_cell.length_b   1.000
_cell.length_c   1.000
_cell.angle_alpha   90.00
_cell.angle_beta   90.00
_cell.angle_gamma   90.00
#
_symmetry.space_group_name_H-M   'P 1'
#
loop_
_entity.id
_entity.type
_entity.pdbx_description
1 polymer ?
#
loop_
_entity_poly.entity_id
_entity_poly.type
_entity_poly.pdbx_seq_one_letter_code
_entity_poly.pdbx_strand_id
1 'polypeptide(L)'
;MLQLLTWLLLFVSANAAVDKSCDHRPDVTSLRNCCKLPPLNFTSFNSKCGQYLLNGVHISPCSFECIFRAAGAINGTRLVMPNIEKMMHTILETDEFFQVYVDGFKSCAAEEQSMIKALKRRRVPITGKCSSMALMYGLCSHRYFYRNCPEHVWSNTPGCNTAREYNIRCDA
;
A
#
# COMPACT_ATOMS: atom_id res chain seq x y z
N MET A 1 -6.69 45.68 -45.20
CA MET A 1 -5.79 45.66 -44.03
C MET A 1 -6.22 44.57 -43.09
N LEU A 2 -5.59 43.41 -43.20
CA LEU A 2 -5.97 42.19 -42.44
C LEU A 2 -4.87 41.97 -41.39
N GLN A 3 -5.15 42.27 -40.13
CA GLN A 3 -4.23 41.99 -39.02
C GLN A 3 -4.35 40.51 -38.64
N LEU A 4 -3.34 39.76 -39.00
CA LEU A 4 -3.12 38.39 -38.53
C LEU A 4 -2.60 38.44 -37.08
N LEU A 5 -3.49 38.15 -36.13
CA LEU A 5 -3.14 37.91 -34.76
C LEU A 5 -2.56 36.48 -34.66
N THR A 6 -1.26 36.40 -34.66
CA THR A 6 -0.49 35.18 -34.36
C THR A 6 -0.60 34.88 -32.86
N TRP A 7 -1.43 33.93 -32.48
CA TRP A 7 -1.43 33.33 -31.13
C TRP A 7 -0.20 32.45 -31.01
N LEU A 8 0.81 32.96 -30.35
CA LEU A 8 1.96 32.18 -29.89
C LEU A 8 1.47 31.33 -28.69
N LEU A 9 1.09 30.09 -28.94
CA LEU A 9 0.89 29.08 -27.89
C LEU A 9 2.26 28.72 -27.30
N LEU A 10 2.61 29.36 -26.20
CA LEU A 10 3.69 28.94 -25.34
C LEU A 10 3.30 27.61 -24.70
N PHE A 11 3.68 26.51 -25.35
CA PHE A 11 3.72 25.21 -24.70
C PHE A 11 4.82 25.27 -23.63
N VAL A 12 4.43 25.60 -22.41
CA VAL A 12 5.26 25.35 -21.24
C VAL A 12 5.31 23.83 -21.07
N SER A 13 6.33 23.22 -21.65
CA SER A 13 6.68 21.83 -21.36
C SER A 13 7.08 21.79 -19.88
N ALA A 14 6.16 21.44 -19.02
CA ALA A 14 6.46 21.08 -17.65
C ALA A 14 7.31 19.80 -17.70
N ASN A 15 8.61 19.96 -17.89
CA ASN A 15 9.57 18.91 -17.57
C ASN A 15 9.44 18.70 -16.07
N ALA A 16 8.72 17.65 -15.65
CA ALA A 16 8.79 17.17 -14.29
C ALA A 16 10.25 16.78 -14.05
N ALA A 17 11.00 17.67 -13.46
CA ALA A 17 12.37 17.40 -13.05
C ALA A 17 12.30 16.23 -12.08
N VAL A 18 12.92 15.10 -12.44
CA VAL A 18 13.07 13.97 -11.54
C VAL A 18 13.81 14.50 -10.31
N ASP A 19 13.13 14.46 -9.16
CA ASP A 19 13.72 14.96 -7.91
C ASP A 19 14.87 14.02 -7.52
N LYS A 20 16.10 14.48 -7.73
CA LYS A 20 17.32 13.73 -7.40
C LYS A 20 17.42 13.34 -5.93
N SER A 21 16.64 13.98 -5.05
CA SER A 21 16.56 13.58 -3.64
C SER A 21 15.89 12.23 -3.45
N CYS A 22 15.21 11.69 -4.47
CA CYS A 22 14.58 10.37 -4.46
C CYS A 22 15.53 9.23 -4.86
N ASP A 23 16.75 9.53 -5.32
CA ASP A 23 17.73 8.52 -5.72
C ASP A 23 18.27 7.73 -4.50
N HIS A 24 18.21 8.30 -3.31
CA HIS A 24 18.69 7.68 -2.08
C HIS A 24 17.53 7.34 -1.16
N ARG A 25 17.04 6.11 -1.28
CA ARG A 25 15.98 5.60 -0.42
C ARG A 25 16.50 5.43 1.02
N PRO A 26 15.81 6.02 2.03
CA PRO A 26 16.18 5.77 3.43
C PRO A 26 16.00 4.29 3.77
N ASP A 27 16.78 3.81 4.74
CA ASP A 27 16.70 2.43 5.18
C ASP A 27 15.30 2.08 5.68
N VAL A 28 14.67 1.11 5.03
CA VAL A 28 13.28 0.68 5.32
C VAL A 28 13.18 0.04 6.70
N THR A 29 14.27 -0.50 7.24
CA THR A 29 14.29 -1.05 8.61
C THR A 29 14.11 0.03 9.65
N SER A 30 14.57 1.25 9.38
CA SER A 30 14.35 2.40 10.25
C SER A 30 12.88 2.82 10.32
N LEU A 31 12.11 2.73 9.23
CA LEU A 31 10.69 3.11 9.21
C LEU A 31 9.83 2.26 10.15
N ARG A 32 10.14 0.98 10.31
CA ARG A 32 9.43 0.09 11.25
C ARG A 32 9.57 0.54 12.70
N ASN A 33 10.66 1.21 13.03
CA ASN A 33 10.90 1.77 14.36
C ASN A 33 10.24 3.15 14.52
N CYS A 34 9.87 3.81 13.43
CA CYS A 34 9.28 5.13 13.43
C CYS A 34 7.78 5.13 13.73
N CYS A 35 7.08 4.13 13.26
CA CYS A 35 5.67 3.92 13.54
C CYS A 35 5.49 2.50 14.08
N LYS A 36 5.17 2.38 15.35
CA LYS A 36 4.91 1.06 15.95
C LYS A 36 3.64 0.49 15.36
N LEU A 37 3.80 -0.55 14.58
CA LEU A 37 2.68 -1.29 14.04
C LEU A 37 1.90 -1.99 15.16
N PRO A 38 0.57 -1.95 15.12
CA PRO A 38 -0.22 -2.79 16.01
C PRO A 38 0.03 -4.26 15.67
N PRO A 39 -0.03 -5.17 16.64
CA PRO A 39 -0.01 -6.59 16.37
C PRO A 39 -1.23 -6.95 15.50
N LEU A 40 -1.00 -7.71 14.44
CA LEU A 40 -2.05 -8.22 13.57
C LEU A 40 -2.27 -9.71 13.90
N ASN A 41 -3.47 -10.04 14.34
CA ASN A 41 -3.85 -11.40 14.73
C ASN A 41 -4.56 -12.12 13.58
N PHE A 42 -3.88 -13.08 12.98
CA PHE A 42 -4.41 -13.88 11.86
C PHE A 42 -4.95 -15.25 12.27
N THR A 43 -5.07 -15.56 13.56
CA THR A 43 -5.49 -16.87 14.05
C THR A 43 -6.85 -17.31 13.53
N SER A 44 -7.76 -16.35 13.30
CA SER A 44 -9.10 -16.59 12.71
C SER A 44 -9.04 -17.22 11.31
N PHE A 45 -7.89 -17.12 10.63
CA PHE A 45 -7.68 -17.67 9.30
C PHE A 45 -6.93 -19.01 9.30
N ASN A 46 -6.49 -19.51 10.47
CA ASN A 46 -5.72 -20.75 10.57
C ASN A 46 -6.44 -21.98 10.00
N SER A 47 -7.76 -22.08 10.16
CA SER A 47 -8.53 -23.19 9.63
C SER A 47 -8.51 -23.28 8.10
N LYS A 48 -8.43 -22.13 7.41
CA LYS A 48 -8.45 -22.05 5.94
C LYS A 48 -7.06 -21.86 5.34
N CYS A 49 -6.18 -21.17 6.05
CA CYS A 49 -4.89 -20.70 5.53
C CYS A 49 -3.69 -21.23 6.32
N GLY A 50 -3.90 -22.16 7.28
CA GLY A 50 -2.85 -22.62 8.20
C GLY A 50 -1.58 -23.09 7.49
N GLN A 51 -1.68 -23.73 6.34
CA GLN A 51 -0.52 -24.15 5.53
C GLN A 51 0.41 -22.98 5.11
N TYR A 52 -0.10 -21.73 5.08
CA TYR A 52 0.65 -20.52 4.74
C TYR A 52 0.99 -19.68 5.97
N LEU A 53 0.48 -20.04 7.15
CA LEU A 53 0.63 -19.32 8.42
C LEU A 53 1.48 -20.08 9.43
N LEU A 54 1.98 -21.26 9.08
CA LEU A 54 2.89 -22.04 9.91
C LEU A 54 4.14 -21.21 10.21
N ASN A 55 4.49 -21.10 11.51
CA ASN A 55 5.62 -20.29 11.99
C ASN A 55 5.43 -18.76 11.86
N GLY A 56 4.19 -18.29 11.84
CA GLY A 56 3.85 -16.89 11.69
C GLY A 56 3.45 -16.48 10.29
N VAL A 57 3.03 -15.23 10.13
CA VAL A 57 2.62 -14.72 8.82
C VAL A 57 3.85 -14.41 7.98
N HIS A 58 4.16 -15.28 7.04
CA HIS A 58 5.12 -14.96 6.01
C HIS A 58 4.50 -14.02 4.97
N ILE A 59 5.15 -12.89 4.71
CA ILE A 59 4.74 -11.97 3.66
C ILE A 59 4.99 -12.63 2.30
N SER A 60 3.96 -13.27 1.76
CA SER A 60 4.01 -13.95 0.47
C SER A 60 2.70 -13.78 -0.31
N PRO A 61 2.71 -13.92 -1.65
CA PRO A 61 1.49 -13.90 -2.44
C PRO A 61 0.46 -14.92 -1.97
N CYS A 62 0.91 -16.14 -1.59
CA CYS A 62 0.02 -17.22 -1.17
C CYS A 62 -0.68 -16.94 0.16
N SER A 63 0.06 -16.43 1.16
CA SER A 63 -0.53 -16.11 2.47
C SER A 63 -1.53 -14.99 2.37
N PHE A 64 -1.18 -13.90 1.68
CA PHE A 64 -2.08 -12.76 1.50
C PHE A 64 -3.31 -13.11 0.68
N GLU A 65 -3.14 -13.82 -0.44
CA GLU A 65 -4.30 -14.24 -1.23
C GLU A 65 -5.23 -15.15 -0.43
N CYS A 66 -4.70 -16.11 0.31
CA CYS A 66 -5.52 -17.00 1.13
C CYS A 66 -6.34 -16.22 2.15
N ILE A 67 -5.73 -15.31 2.91
CA ILE A 67 -6.40 -14.49 3.92
C ILE A 67 -7.49 -13.63 3.26
N PHE A 68 -7.16 -12.91 2.18
CA PHE A 68 -8.12 -12.03 1.51
C PHE A 68 -9.30 -12.80 0.90
N ARG A 69 -9.06 -13.98 0.32
CA ARG A 69 -10.13 -14.84 -0.19
C ARG A 69 -10.97 -15.45 0.95
N ALA A 70 -10.33 -15.89 2.02
CA ALA A 70 -11.03 -16.43 3.18
C ALA A 70 -11.93 -15.39 3.87
N ALA A 71 -11.51 -14.13 3.85
CA ALA A 71 -12.29 -12.98 4.31
C ALA A 71 -13.34 -12.51 3.27
N GLY A 72 -13.30 -12.99 2.02
CA GLY A 72 -14.08 -12.43 0.91
C GLY A 72 -13.68 -10.99 0.55
N ALA A 73 -12.48 -10.55 0.98
CA ALA A 73 -11.98 -9.19 0.84
C ALA A 73 -11.46 -8.87 -0.57
N ILE A 74 -11.29 -9.89 -1.42
CA ILE A 74 -10.91 -9.75 -2.82
C ILE A 74 -11.80 -10.59 -3.73
N ASN A 75 -12.22 -10.01 -4.87
CA ASN A 75 -12.94 -10.69 -5.94
C ASN A 75 -12.20 -10.46 -7.27
N GLY A 76 -11.60 -11.52 -7.80
CA GLY A 76 -10.66 -11.38 -8.91
C GLY A 76 -9.46 -10.52 -8.52
N THR A 77 -9.32 -9.34 -9.13
CA THR A 77 -8.28 -8.36 -8.80
C THR A 77 -8.76 -7.24 -7.89
N ARG A 78 -10.08 -7.12 -7.65
CA ARG A 78 -10.70 -5.98 -6.95
C ARG A 78 -10.91 -6.23 -5.48
N LEU A 79 -10.69 -5.19 -4.67
CA LEU A 79 -11.05 -5.20 -3.26
C LEU A 79 -12.57 -5.11 -3.08
N VAL A 80 -13.07 -5.83 -2.08
CA VAL A 80 -14.45 -5.74 -1.60
C VAL A 80 -14.44 -5.00 -0.26
N MET A 81 -14.57 -3.66 -0.33
CA MET A 81 -14.35 -2.77 0.81
C MET A 81 -15.13 -3.14 2.08
N PRO A 82 -16.45 -3.49 2.04
CA PRO A 82 -17.15 -3.92 3.25
C PRO A 82 -16.52 -5.17 3.91
N ASN A 83 -15.90 -6.05 3.12
CA ASN A 83 -15.22 -7.23 3.64
C ASN A 83 -13.78 -6.92 4.09
N ILE A 84 -13.13 -5.90 3.51
CA ILE A 84 -11.88 -5.35 4.05
C ILE A 84 -12.11 -4.81 5.45
N GLU A 85 -13.17 -4.02 5.68
CA GLU A 85 -13.50 -3.49 7.00
C GLU A 85 -13.72 -4.63 8.01
N LYS A 86 -14.51 -5.65 7.66
CA LYS A 86 -14.71 -6.84 8.51
C LYS A 86 -13.39 -7.59 8.78
N MET A 87 -12.56 -7.74 7.76
CA MET A 87 -11.25 -8.39 7.90
C MET A 87 -10.36 -7.59 8.87
N MET A 88 -10.32 -6.27 8.73
CA MET A 88 -9.52 -5.42 9.60
C MET A 88 -9.99 -5.48 11.07
N HIS A 89 -11.30 -5.45 11.34
CA HIS A 89 -11.84 -5.70 12.69
C HIS A 89 -11.49 -7.08 13.25
N THR A 90 -11.31 -8.08 12.37
CA THR A 90 -10.94 -9.43 12.81
C THR A 90 -9.46 -9.54 13.17
N ILE A 91 -8.58 -8.81 12.49
CA ILE A 91 -7.13 -8.96 12.64
C ILE A 91 -6.47 -7.88 13.50
N LEU A 92 -7.12 -6.73 13.69
CA LEU A 92 -6.65 -5.68 14.60
C LEU A 92 -7.14 -5.97 16.01
N GLU A 93 -6.22 -5.92 16.98
CA GLU A 93 -6.55 -6.09 18.39
C GLU A 93 -7.13 -4.83 19.03
N THR A 94 -6.95 -3.67 18.38
CA THR A 94 -7.46 -2.38 18.84
C THR A 94 -8.02 -1.57 17.67
N ASP A 95 -9.03 -0.74 17.93
CA ASP A 95 -9.64 0.13 16.92
C ASP A 95 -8.79 1.36 16.58
N GLU A 96 -7.74 1.63 17.33
CA GLU A 96 -6.89 2.82 17.18
C GLU A 96 -6.35 3.00 15.77
N PHE A 97 -5.99 1.89 15.11
CA PHE A 97 -5.40 1.90 13.77
C PHE A 97 -6.39 1.50 12.67
N PHE A 98 -7.63 1.17 13.04
CA PHE A 98 -8.63 0.66 12.11
C PHE A 98 -8.84 1.62 10.93
N GLN A 99 -9.12 2.89 11.24
CA GLN A 99 -9.46 3.86 10.19
C GLN A 99 -8.30 4.08 9.22
N VAL A 100 -7.06 4.20 9.72
CA VAL A 100 -5.90 4.43 8.83
C VAL A 100 -5.63 3.24 7.91
N TYR A 101 -5.88 2.00 8.36
CA TYR A 101 -5.77 0.83 7.49
C TYR A 101 -6.88 0.80 6.44
N VAL A 102 -8.13 1.06 6.84
CA VAL A 102 -9.27 1.10 5.91
C VAL A 102 -9.07 2.17 4.84
N ASP A 103 -8.63 3.37 5.23
CA ASP A 103 -8.32 4.45 4.28
C ASP A 103 -7.14 4.09 3.38
N GLY A 104 -6.15 3.38 3.89
CA GLY A 104 -5.08 2.81 3.09
C GLY A 104 -5.60 1.87 2.00
N PHE A 105 -6.48 0.94 2.34
CA PHE A 105 -7.08 0.05 1.35
C PHE A 105 -7.97 0.79 0.35
N LYS A 106 -8.73 1.81 0.78
CA LYS A 106 -9.52 2.68 -0.13
C LYS A 106 -8.62 3.40 -1.12
N SER A 107 -7.53 4.01 -0.65
CA SER A 107 -6.54 4.66 -1.51
C SER A 107 -5.94 3.68 -2.51
N CYS A 108 -5.54 2.50 -2.04
CA CYS A 108 -4.93 1.48 -2.88
C CYS A 108 -5.89 0.85 -3.89
N ALA A 109 -7.20 0.82 -3.60
CA ALA A 109 -8.20 0.36 -4.56
C ALA A 109 -8.23 1.23 -5.82
N ALA A 110 -7.96 2.54 -5.70
CA ALA A 110 -7.86 3.44 -6.84
C ALA A 110 -6.64 3.13 -7.75
N GLU A 111 -5.62 2.47 -7.21
CA GLU A 111 -4.38 2.13 -7.92
C GLU A 111 -4.41 0.76 -8.61
N GLU A 112 -5.56 0.05 -8.63
CA GLU A 112 -5.68 -1.32 -9.16
C GLU A 112 -5.03 -1.47 -10.53
N GLN A 113 -5.35 -0.59 -11.48
CA GLN A 113 -4.85 -0.68 -12.85
C GLN A 113 -3.34 -0.48 -12.94
N SER A 114 -2.79 0.42 -12.13
CA SER A 114 -1.35 0.64 -12.03
C SER A 114 -0.63 -0.59 -11.48
N MET A 115 -1.18 -1.22 -10.44
CA MET A 115 -0.66 -2.47 -9.87
C MET A 115 -0.69 -3.60 -10.90
N ILE A 116 -1.82 -3.80 -11.60
CA ILE A 116 -1.95 -4.81 -12.65
C ILE A 116 -0.88 -4.60 -13.73
N LYS A 117 -0.72 -3.36 -14.21
CA LYS A 117 0.28 -3.01 -15.22
C LYS A 117 1.71 -3.31 -14.74
N ALA A 118 2.02 -2.99 -13.48
CA ALA A 118 3.32 -3.25 -12.89
C ALA A 118 3.62 -4.76 -12.76
N LEU A 119 2.66 -5.55 -12.29
CA LEU A 119 2.78 -7.01 -12.16
C LEU A 119 2.91 -7.70 -13.54
N LYS A 120 2.12 -7.27 -14.54
CA LYS A 120 2.24 -7.77 -15.91
C LYS A 120 3.62 -7.54 -16.50
N ARG A 121 4.19 -6.33 -16.31
CA ARG A 121 5.56 -6.03 -16.77
C ARG A 121 6.61 -6.95 -16.14
N ARG A 122 6.40 -7.35 -14.90
CA ARG A 122 7.30 -8.25 -14.15
C ARG A 122 6.98 -9.73 -14.37
N ARG A 123 5.95 -10.06 -15.18
CA ARG A 123 5.47 -11.43 -15.43
C ARG A 123 5.07 -12.17 -14.14
N VAL A 124 4.51 -11.43 -13.18
CA VAL A 124 4.05 -11.98 -11.89
C VAL A 124 2.56 -12.34 -12.00
N PRO A 125 2.12 -13.49 -11.43
CA PRO A 125 0.70 -13.88 -11.45
C PRO A 125 -0.21 -12.83 -10.79
N ILE A 126 -1.27 -12.44 -11.50
CA ILE A 126 -2.29 -11.48 -11.04
C ILE A 126 -3.63 -12.16 -10.74
N THR A 127 -3.82 -13.38 -11.21
CA THR A 127 -5.00 -14.22 -10.97
C THR A 127 -4.57 -15.65 -10.72
N GLY A 128 -5.48 -16.50 -10.23
CA GLY A 128 -5.21 -17.89 -9.93
C GLY A 128 -4.63 -18.11 -8.53
N LYS A 129 -4.02 -19.26 -8.33
CA LYS A 129 -3.42 -19.64 -7.03
C LYS A 129 -2.19 -18.77 -6.75
N CYS A 130 -2.12 -18.20 -5.56
CA CYS A 130 -1.02 -17.32 -5.13
C CYS A 130 -0.91 -16.04 -5.99
N SER A 131 -2.04 -15.46 -6.37
CA SER A 131 -2.09 -14.15 -7.02
C SER A 131 -1.38 -13.09 -6.18
N SER A 132 -0.58 -12.25 -6.84
CA SER A 132 0.14 -11.19 -6.15
C SER A 132 -0.72 -9.95 -5.84
N MET A 133 -1.97 -9.89 -6.32
CA MET A 133 -2.82 -8.71 -6.10
C MET A 133 -3.10 -8.43 -4.62
N ALA A 134 -3.45 -9.46 -3.84
CA ALA A 134 -3.68 -9.29 -2.40
C ALA A 134 -2.42 -8.80 -1.67
N LEU A 135 -1.25 -9.33 -2.02
CA LEU A 135 0.03 -8.85 -1.48
C LEU A 135 0.29 -7.39 -1.86
N MET A 136 0.04 -7.00 -3.13
CA MET A 136 0.21 -5.61 -3.57
C MET A 136 -0.68 -4.66 -2.80
N TYR A 137 -1.94 -5.01 -2.57
CA TYR A 137 -2.85 -4.23 -1.74
C TYR A 137 -2.36 -4.13 -0.28
N GLY A 138 -1.91 -5.24 0.30
CA GLY A 138 -1.35 -5.24 1.64
C GLY A 138 -0.11 -4.34 1.77
N LEU A 139 0.83 -4.42 0.82
CA LEU A 139 2.03 -3.57 0.81
C LEU A 139 1.69 -2.09 0.56
N CYS A 140 0.74 -1.80 -0.31
CA CYS A 140 0.26 -0.45 -0.57
C CYS A 140 -0.41 0.15 0.68
N SER A 141 -1.35 -0.58 1.32
CA SER A 141 -2.01 -0.14 2.55
C SER A 141 -1.01 0.07 3.69
N HIS A 142 0.00 -0.81 3.80
CA HIS A 142 1.07 -0.67 4.78
C HIS A 142 1.92 0.58 4.54
N ARG A 143 2.22 0.92 3.28
CA ARG A 143 2.89 2.17 2.91
C ARG A 143 2.04 3.38 3.29
N TYR A 144 0.75 3.34 2.99
CA TYR A 144 -0.20 4.39 3.40
C TYR A 144 -0.20 4.58 4.91
N PHE A 145 -0.20 3.48 5.69
CA PHE A 145 -0.11 3.50 7.13
C PHE A 145 1.13 4.27 7.63
N TYR A 146 2.31 4.02 7.08
CA TYR A 146 3.52 4.74 7.50
C TYR A 146 3.47 6.24 7.17
N ARG A 147 2.88 6.62 6.05
CA ARG A 147 2.71 8.03 5.68
C ARG A 147 1.76 8.76 6.62
N ASN A 148 0.73 8.06 7.06
CA ASN A 148 -0.36 8.58 7.88
C ASN A 148 -0.33 8.01 9.30
N CYS A 149 0.83 7.65 9.80
CA CYS A 149 1.01 7.17 11.16
C CYS A 149 0.51 8.21 12.16
N PRO A 150 -0.36 7.81 13.11
CA PRO A 150 -0.85 8.74 14.11
C PRO A 150 0.29 9.41 14.88
N GLU A 151 0.18 10.72 15.12
CA GLU A 151 1.27 11.52 15.71
C GLU A 151 1.69 11.03 17.10
N HIS A 152 0.76 10.51 17.90
CA HIS A 152 1.05 10.04 19.25
C HIS A 152 1.83 8.72 19.31
N VAL A 153 1.91 7.98 18.20
CA VAL A 153 2.73 6.76 18.09
C VAL A 153 3.93 6.94 17.16
N TRP A 154 4.01 8.11 16.50
CA TRP A 154 5.14 8.42 15.63
C TRP A 154 6.39 8.76 16.44
N SER A 155 7.50 8.11 16.12
CA SER A 155 8.80 8.45 16.70
C SER A 155 9.34 9.71 16.03
N ASN A 156 9.19 10.86 16.68
CA ASN A 156 9.56 12.17 16.13
C ASN A 156 11.09 12.41 16.18
N THR A 157 11.85 11.46 15.65
CA THR A 157 13.31 11.63 15.48
C THR A 157 13.63 12.23 14.11
N PRO A 158 14.78 12.91 13.93
CA PRO A 158 15.18 13.46 12.63
C PRO A 158 15.17 12.42 11.50
N GLY A 159 15.68 11.20 11.77
CA GLY A 159 15.69 10.12 10.80
C GLY A 159 14.28 9.66 10.39
N CYS A 160 13.36 9.58 11.36
CA CYS A 160 11.98 9.22 11.09
C CYS A 160 11.25 10.30 10.26
N ASN A 161 11.47 11.56 10.58
CA ASN A 161 10.86 12.67 9.84
C ASN A 161 11.38 12.71 8.40
N THR A 162 12.69 12.59 8.19
CA THR A 162 13.28 12.48 6.85
C THR A 162 12.71 11.30 6.05
N ALA A 163 12.52 10.14 6.72
CA ALA A 163 11.96 8.97 6.06
C ALA A 163 10.47 9.14 5.69
N ARG A 164 9.68 9.81 6.55
CA ARG A 164 8.26 10.15 6.25
C ARG A 164 8.19 11.11 5.05
N GLU A 165 8.97 12.17 5.05
CA GLU A 165 9.03 13.13 3.95
C GLU A 165 9.45 12.49 2.63
N TYR A 166 10.45 11.60 2.68
CA TYR A 166 10.84 10.82 1.50
C TYR A 166 9.67 10.01 0.94
N ASN A 167 8.96 9.24 1.79
CA ASN A 167 7.83 8.42 1.35
C ASN A 167 6.67 9.26 0.79
N ILE A 168 6.43 10.45 1.34
CA ILE A 168 5.40 11.36 0.83
C ILE A 168 5.80 11.88 -0.57
N ARG A 169 7.06 12.25 -0.75
CA ARG A 169 7.54 12.93 -1.96
C ARG A 169 7.91 11.96 -3.08
N CYS A 170 8.57 10.84 -2.76
CA CYS A 170 9.25 10.00 -3.75
C CYS A 170 8.48 8.73 -4.13
N ASP A 171 7.53 8.31 -3.32
CA ASP A 171 6.71 7.12 -3.57
C ASP A 171 5.29 7.48 -4.10
N ALA A 172 5.09 8.73 -4.55
CA ALA A 172 3.83 9.19 -5.14
C ALA A 172 3.62 8.62 -6.55
#